data_8bd9cf94d4d6c618ac49ae8f9c52709f
#
_entry.id   8bd9cf94d4d6c618ac49ae8f9c52709f
#
_cell.length_a   1.000
_cell.length_b   1.000
_cell.length_c   1.000
_cell.angle_alpha   90.00
_cell.angle_beta   90.00
_cell.angle_gamma   90.00
#
_symmetry.space_group_name_H-M   'P 1'
#
loop_
_entity.id
_entity.type
_entity.pdbx_description
1 polymer ?
#
loop_
_entity_poly.entity_id
_entity_poly.type
_entity_poly.pdbx_seq_one_letter_code
_entity_poly.pdbx_strand_id
1 'polypeptide(L)'
;MKICAISDLHGILPSVPECDVLCIAGDVVDLIVQRSSDESDAWWSTAFITWVNKLSCEKIFVVPGNHDIYIEQLYDGLIKDITLQEFKNKISLLTNNKVVFLIDELYEYEGVKFYGTPWIAPIHWQKWAFEDTQHEYDEYVCPYENIPDCDILITHENPNYNEKLEHYCFGKYKHHFFGHWHNGISYGHLNQCNCSILTDSYNIRERLKIVTIDFDLEKKSDKSREDLLF
;
A
#
# COMPACT_ATOMS: atom_id res chain seq x y z
N MET A 1 -5.96 -7.76 -16.94
CA MET A 1 -6.04 -7.86 -15.45
C MET A 1 -6.79 -6.64 -14.94
N LYS A 2 -7.87 -6.86 -14.22
CA LYS A 2 -8.65 -5.77 -13.60
C LYS A 2 -8.15 -5.51 -12.19
N ILE A 3 -7.66 -4.32 -11.92
CA ILE A 3 -7.07 -3.94 -10.62
C ILE A 3 -7.95 -2.88 -9.97
N CYS A 4 -8.35 -3.13 -8.72
CA CYS A 4 -8.96 -2.12 -7.84
C CYS A 4 -7.94 -1.60 -6.85
N ALA A 5 -8.09 -0.33 -6.41
CA ALA A 5 -7.25 0.24 -5.37
C ALA A 5 -8.08 1.08 -4.39
N ILE A 6 -7.75 0.96 -3.11
CA ILE A 6 -8.35 1.68 -1.98
C ILE A 6 -7.28 2.04 -0.96
N SER A 7 -7.52 3.02 -0.11
CA SER A 7 -6.65 3.43 0.98
C SER A 7 -7.45 4.07 2.12
N ASP A 8 -6.80 4.24 3.27
CA ASP A 8 -7.34 4.96 4.42
C ASP A 8 -8.69 4.37 4.89
N LEU A 9 -8.66 3.07 5.15
CA LEU A 9 -9.84 2.31 5.57
C LEU A 9 -10.25 2.61 7.00
N HIS A 10 -9.27 2.77 7.89
CA HIS A 10 -9.47 3.02 9.33
C HIS A 10 -10.57 2.16 9.96
N GLY A 11 -10.56 0.86 9.63
CA GLY A 11 -11.54 -0.12 10.09
C GLY A 11 -12.84 -0.18 9.28
N ILE A 12 -13.03 0.71 8.32
CA ILE A 12 -14.16 0.65 7.40
C ILE A 12 -13.84 -0.32 6.28
N LEU A 13 -14.64 -1.37 6.18
CA LEU A 13 -14.43 -2.49 5.27
C LEU A 13 -15.49 -2.49 4.16
N PRO A 14 -15.29 -1.71 3.07
CA PRO A 14 -16.32 -1.47 2.06
C PRO A 14 -16.53 -2.68 1.15
N SER A 15 -17.63 -2.70 0.42
CA SER A 15 -17.78 -3.58 -0.74
C SER A 15 -16.83 -3.13 -1.85
N VAL A 16 -16.11 -4.07 -2.43
CA VAL A 16 -15.19 -3.82 -3.55
C VAL A 16 -15.81 -4.39 -4.82
N PRO A 17 -15.75 -3.69 -5.98
CA PRO A 17 -16.16 -4.25 -7.26
C PRO A 17 -15.39 -5.53 -7.58
N GLU A 18 -15.97 -6.38 -8.40
CA GLU A 18 -15.27 -7.57 -8.91
C GLU A 18 -14.00 -7.16 -9.64
N CYS A 19 -12.85 -7.74 -9.23
CA CYS A 19 -11.53 -7.49 -9.80
C CYS A 19 -10.64 -8.71 -9.60
N ASP A 20 -9.54 -8.78 -10.36
CA ASP A 20 -8.54 -9.83 -10.20
C ASP A 20 -7.64 -9.53 -9.01
N VAL A 21 -7.24 -8.26 -8.87
CA VAL A 21 -6.33 -7.78 -7.83
C VAL A 21 -6.91 -6.57 -7.11
N LEU A 22 -6.79 -6.56 -5.78
CA LEU A 22 -7.05 -5.39 -4.94
C LEU A 22 -5.73 -4.88 -4.34
N CYS A 23 -5.44 -3.59 -4.53
CA CYS A 23 -4.34 -2.88 -3.88
C CYS A 23 -4.89 -2.06 -2.71
N ILE A 24 -4.32 -2.20 -1.52
CA ILE A 24 -4.66 -1.43 -0.31
C ILE A 24 -3.45 -0.59 0.07
N ALA A 25 -3.58 0.73 -0.04
CA ALA A 25 -2.46 1.67 0.10
C ALA A 25 -2.42 2.34 1.49
N GLY A 26 -2.53 1.53 2.54
CA GLY A 26 -2.28 1.93 3.93
C GLY A 26 -3.50 2.34 4.74
N ASP A 27 -3.25 2.52 6.03
CA ASP A 27 -4.21 2.92 7.06
C ASP A 27 -5.44 2.02 7.13
N VAL A 28 -5.19 0.74 7.35
CA VAL A 28 -6.19 -0.32 7.26
C VAL A 28 -6.89 -0.56 8.59
N VAL A 29 -6.11 -0.60 9.69
CA VAL A 29 -6.61 -0.95 11.01
C VAL A 29 -7.65 0.03 11.55
N ASP A 30 -8.57 -0.46 12.37
CA ASP A 30 -9.58 0.38 13.03
C ASP A 30 -8.93 1.39 14.00
N LEU A 31 -9.33 2.65 13.91
CA LEU A 31 -8.84 3.75 14.76
C LEU A 31 -8.94 3.46 16.25
N ILE A 32 -9.95 2.70 16.67
CA ILE A 32 -10.19 2.42 18.10
C ILE A 32 -9.10 1.52 18.66
N VAL A 33 -8.63 0.53 17.86
CA VAL A 33 -7.69 -0.49 18.32
C VAL A 33 -6.23 -0.23 17.92
N GLN A 34 -5.95 0.71 17.04
CA GLN A 34 -4.65 0.94 16.41
C GLN A 34 -3.46 1.11 17.37
N ARG A 35 -3.71 1.57 18.61
CA ARG A 35 -2.67 1.80 19.63
C ARG A 35 -2.50 0.66 20.63
N SER A 36 -3.32 -0.38 20.52
CA SER A 36 -3.22 -1.61 21.31
C SER A 36 -2.74 -2.75 20.43
N SER A 37 -1.57 -3.29 20.70
CA SER A 37 -1.01 -4.38 19.88
C SER A 37 -1.89 -5.62 19.91
N ASP A 38 -2.43 -5.98 21.08
CA ASP A 38 -3.30 -7.16 21.22
C ASP A 38 -4.63 -7.00 20.48
N GLU A 39 -5.24 -5.81 20.61
CA GLU A 39 -6.52 -5.53 19.93
C GLU A 39 -6.32 -5.40 18.42
N SER A 40 -5.19 -4.83 17.97
CA SER A 40 -4.82 -4.78 16.55
C SER A 40 -4.60 -6.18 15.98
N ASP A 41 -3.82 -7.06 16.65
CA ASP A 41 -3.66 -8.44 16.18
C ASP A 41 -5.01 -9.17 16.10
N ALA A 42 -5.86 -9.01 17.11
CA ALA A 42 -7.21 -9.58 17.11
C ALA A 42 -8.05 -9.04 15.95
N TRP A 43 -7.99 -7.75 15.67
CA TRP A 43 -8.72 -7.11 14.55
C TRP A 43 -8.24 -7.65 13.20
N TRP A 44 -6.93 -7.69 12.95
CA TRP A 44 -6.34 -8.25 11.74
C TRP A 44 -6.72 -9.72 11.55
N SER A 45 -6.72 -10.48 12.65
CA SER A 45 -7.00 -11.93 12.64
C SER A 45 -8.48 -12.29 12.54
N THR A 46 -9.38 -11.34 12.70
CA THR A 46 -10.84 -11.57 12.69
C THR A 46 -11.59 -10.70 11.69
N ALA A 47 -11.73 -9.41 11.96
CA ALA A 47 -12.51 -8.48 11.13
C ALA A 47 -11.94 -8.39 9.70
N PHE A 48 -10.63 -8.14 9.58
CA PHE A 48 -9.96 -8.02 8.29
C PHE A 48 -10.07 -9.33 7.48
N ILE A 49 -9.74 -10.48 8.08
CA ILE A 49 -9.83 -11.79 7.41
C ILE A 49 -11.26 -12.10 6.99
N THR A 50 -12.25 -11.80 7.86
CA THR A 50 -13.67 -12.02 7.55
C THR A 50 -14.11 -11.21 6.34
N TRP A 51 -13.65 -9.96 6.25
CA TRP A 51 -13.95 -9.09 5.11
C TRP A 51 -13.27 -9.59 3.84
N VAL A 52 -11.96 -9.83 3.88
CA VAL A 52 -11.17 -10.30 2.73
C VAL A 52 -11.73 -11.60 2.14
N ASN A 53 -12.16 -12.52 2.98
CA ASN A 53 -12.71 -13.81 2.53
C ASN A 53 -14.07 -13.68 1.81
N LYS A 54 -14.75 -12.54 1.93
CA LYS A 54 -15.99 -12.24 1.18
C LYS A 54 -15.72 -11.58 -0.17
N LEU A 55 -14.51 -11.06 -0.40
CA LEU A 55 -14.16 -10.40 -1.65
C LEU A 55 -13.89 -11.43 -2.75
N SER A 56 -14.30 -11.10 -3.97
CA SER A 56 -14.14 -11.97 -5.15
C SER A 56 -12.75 -11.93 -5.76
N CYS A 57 -11.90 -10.94 -5.40
CA CYS A 57 -10.55 -10.82 -5.96
C CYS A 57 -9.66 -12.02 -5.60
N GLU A 58 -8.75 -12.37 -6.51
CA GLU A 58 -7.84 -13.50 -6.35
C GLU A 58 -6.61 -13.16 -5.53
N LYS A 59 -6.13 -11.91 -5.63
CA LYS A 59 -4.96 -11.41 -4.91
C LYS A 59 -5.25 -10.05 -4.27
N ILE A 60 -4.72 -9.84 -3.06
CA ILE A 60 -4.82 -8.58 -2.33
C ILE A 60 -3.42 -8.19 -1.86
N PHE A 61 -2.92 -7.07 -2.36
CA PHE A 61 -1.68 -6.48 -1.88
C PHE A 61 -1.99 -5.43 -0.84
N VAL A 62 -1.36 -5.54 0.32
CA VAL A 62 -1.51 -4.62 1.46
C VAL A 62 -0.18 -3.94 1.72
N VAL A 63 -0.14 -2.64 1.58
CA VAL A 63 0.91 -1.78 2.10
C VAL A 63 0.38 -1.19 3.40
N PRO A 64 1.08 -1.29 4.53
CA PRO A 64 0.68 -0.61 5.76
C PRO A 64 0.73 0.91 5.62
N GLY A 65 -0.01 1.62 6.49
CA GLY A 65 0.07 3.07 6.64
C GLY A 65 0.52 3.48 8.03
N ASN A 66 0.49 4.78 8.29
CA ASN A 66 0.98 5.31 9.58
C ASN A 66 0.07 4.97 10.77
N HIS A 67 -1.16 4.60 10.53
CA HIS A 67 -2.06 4.11 11.57
C HIS A 67 -1.91 2.61 11.83
N ASP A 68 -1.22 1.86 10.99
CA ASP A 68 -0.98 0.41 11.15
C ASP A 68 0.21 0.13 12.09
N ILE A 69 0.17 0.76 13.30
CA ILE A 69 1.25 0.81 14.30
C ILE A 69 1.72 -0.60 14.70
N TYR A 70 0.80 -1.54 14.85
CA TYR A 70 1.14 -2.93 15.18
C TYR A 70 2.05 -3.57 14.12
N ILE A 71 1.85 -3.25 12.85
CA ILE A 71 2.68 -3.80 11.76
C ILE A 71 4.10 -3.23 11.82
N GLU A 72 4.27 -1.93 12.13
CA GLU A 72 5.61 -1.37 12.36
C GLU A 72 6.28 -2.01 13.57
N GLN A 73 5.55 -2.22 14.68
CA GLN A 73 6.10 -2.86 15.87
C GLN A 73 6.59 -4.30 15.59
N LEU A 74 5.91 -5.02 14.70
CA LEU A 74 6.37 -6.32 14.20
C LEU A 74 7.61 -6.18 13.32
N TYR A 75 7.63 -5.17 12.45
CA TYR A 75 8.76 -4.87 11.54
C TYR A 75 10.02 -4.55 12.33
N ASP A 76 9.91 -3.72 13.37
CA ASP A 76 11.00 -3.32 14.26
C ASP A 76 11.38 -4.41 15.29
N GLY A 77 10.66 -5.53 15.31
CA GLY A 77 10.88 -6.61 16.28
C GLY A 77 10.60 -6.20 17.74
N LEU A 78 9.72 -5.23 17.96
CA LEU A 78 9.29 -4.79 19.29
C LEU A 78 8.31 -5.79 19.93
N ILE A 79 7.51 -6.47 19.13
CA ILE A 79 6.66 -7.59 19.54
C ILE A 79 7.53 -8.85 19.63
N LYS A 80 7.46 -9.57 20.75
CA LYS A 80 8.36 -10.71 21.02
C LYS A 80 7.72 -12.07 20.76
N ASP A 81 6.39 -12.14 20.82
CA ASP A 81 5.65 -13.40 20.76
C ASP A 81 5.44 -13.90 19.32
N ILE A 82 5.55 -13.01 18.34
CA ILE A 82 5.39 -13.31 16.91
C ILE A 82 6.25 -12.36 16.08
N THR A 83 6.88 -12.87 15.05
CA THR A 83 7.62 -12.08 14.06
C THR A 83 6.70 -11.55 12.97
N LEU A 84 7.14 -10.49 12.25
CA LEU A 84 6.42 -9.99 11.07
C LEU A 84 6.17 -11.11 10.05
N GLN A 85 7.16 -11.98 9.82
CA GLN A 85 7.02 -13.06 8.84
C GLN A 85 5.98 -14.10 9.28
N GLU A 86 5.93 -14.44 10.56
CA GLU A 86 4.91 -15.36 11.09
C GLU A 86 3.53 -14.74 11.00
N PHE A 87 3.40 -13.43 11.28
CA PHE A 87 2.15 -12.68 11.09
C PHE A 87 1.71 -12.69 9.61
N LYS A 88 2.59 -12.33 8.67
CA LYS A 88 2.32 -12.39 7.22
C LYS A 88 1.84 -13.79 6.81
N ASN A 89 2.51 -14.83 7.28
CA ASN A 89 2.17 -16.24 6.99
C ASN A 89 0.80 -16.62 7.59
N LYS A 90 0.51 -16.19 8.82
CA LYS A 90 -0.78 -16.40 9.49
C LYS A 90 -1.93 -15.81 8.66
N ILE A 91 -1.82 -14.54 8.27
CA ILE A 91 -2.85 -13.86 7.48
C ILE A 91 -2.99 -14.51 6.09
N SER A 92 -1.88 -14.81 5.43
CA SER A 92 -1.88 -15.48 4.13
C SER A 92 -2.60 -16.81 4.19
N LEU A 93 -2.27 -17.65 5.17
CA LEU A 93 -2.90 -18.97 5.36
C LEU A 93 -4.42 -18.85 5.61
N LEU A 94 -4.83 -17.93 6.50
CA LEU A 94 -6.26 -17.74 6.86
C LEU A 94 -7.08 -17.10 5.73
N THR A 95 -6.42 -16.59 4.69
CA THR A 95 -7.05 -16.01 3.50
C THR A 95 -6.80 -16.83 2.22
N ASN A 96 -6.42 -18.11 2.36
CA ASN A 96 -6.11 -19.00 1.24
C ASN A 96 -5.04 -18.42 0.28
N ASN A 97 -3.99 -17.83 0.83
CA ASN A 97 -2.90 -17.15 0.13
C ASN A 97 -3.35 -15.95 -0.74
N LYS A 98 -4.51 -15.39 -0.43
CA LYS A 98 -5.05 -14.22 -1.13
C LYS A 98 -4.28 -12.94 -0.75
N VAL A 99 -4.00 -12.73 0.55
CA VAL A 99 -3.35 -11.53 1.08
C VAL A 99 -1.83 -11.66 1.07
N VAL A 100 -1.18 -10.61 0.56
CA VAL A 100 0.28 -10.42 0.57
C VAL A 100 0.58 -9.02 1.09
N PHE A 101 1.37 -8.91 2.17
CA PHE A 101 1.87 -7.62 2.65
C PHE A 101 3.14 -7.24 1.90
N LEU A 102 3.18 -6.01 1.39
CA LEU A 102 4.35 -5.44 0.74
C LEU A 102 4.92 -4.32 1.63
N ILE A 103 6.12 -4.53 2.16
CA ILE A 103 6.87 -3.59 2.98
C ILE A 103 8.28 -3.53 2.39
N ASP A 104 8.54 -2.58 1.51
CA ASP A 104 9.73 -2.46 0.67
C ASP A 104 9.99 -3.75 -0.15
N GLU A 105 8.91 -4.36 -0.64
CA GLU A 105 8.96 -5.65 -1.32
C GLU A 105 8.38 -5.56 -2.74
N LEU A 106 9.06 -6.24 -3.66
CA LEU A 106 8.59 -6.49 -5.02
C LEU A 106 7.92 -7.87 -5.09
N TYR A 107 6.73 -7.93 -5.66
CA TYR A 107 6.02 -9.18 -5.90
C TYR A 107 5.55 -9.25 -7.36
N GLU A 108 5.81 -10.38 -8.02
CA GLU A 108 5.31 -10.62 -9.37
C GLU A 108 4.09 -11.55 -9.31
N TYR A 109 2.98 -11.10 -9.89
CA TYR A 109 1.75 -11.87 -10.01
C TYR A 109 1.25 -11.81 -11.45
N GLU A 110 1.11 -12.98 -12.08
CA GLU A 110 0.68 -13.13 -13.49
C GLU A 110 1.44 -12.22 -14.47
N GLY A 111 2.75 -12.08 -14.26
CA GLY A 111 3.64 -11.28 -15.11
C GLY A 111 3.56 -9.77 -14.86
N VAL A 112 2.78 -9.32 -13.88
CA VAL A 112 2.71 -7.92 -13.42
C VAL A 112 3.54 -7.76 -12.15
N LYS A 113 4.40 -6.74 -12.12
CA LYS A 113 5.26 -6.41 -10.98
C LYS A 113 4.60 -5.38 -10.08
N PHE A 114 4.33 -5.76 -8.84
CA PHE A 114 3.81 -4.90 -7.77
C PHE A 114 4.92 -4.60 -6.78
N TYR A 115 5.15 -3.33 -6.48
CA TYR A 115 6.05 -2.94 -5.40
C TYR A 115 5.29 -2.11 -4.37
N GLY A 116 5.53 -2.37 -3.08
CA GLY A 116 4.87 -1.66 -2.00
C GLY A 116 5.85 -1.11 -0.97
N THR A 117 5.64 0.15 -0.54
CA THR A 117 6.42 0.82 0.50
C THR A 117 5.52 1.68 1.41
N PRO A 118 5.64 1.52 2.75
CA PRO A 118 4.73 2.15 3.71
C PRO A 118 5.18 3.56 4.16
N TRP A 119 6.44 3.92 3.95
CA TRP A 119 7.08 5.09 4.56
C TRP A 119 6.37 6.40 4.22
N ILE A 120 6.27 7.28 5.23
CA ILE A 120 5.70 8.62 5.11
C ILE A 120 6.68 9.69 5.58
N ALA A 121 6.46 10.94 5.20
CA ALA A 121 7.16 12.07 5.78
C ALA A 121 6.84 12.21 7.28
N PRO A 122 7.79 12.64 8.14
CA PRO A 122 7.57 12.78 9.57
C PRO A 122 6.42 13.75 9.91
N ILE A 123 5.57 13.34 10.85
CA ILE A 123 4.45 14.13 11.37
C ILE A 123 4.83 14.68 12.74
N HIS A 124 5.18 15.96 12.84
CA HIS A 124 5.90 16.57 13.94
C HIS A 124 5.21 16.62 15.33
N TRP A 125 3.89 16.40 15.41
CA TRP A 125 3.18 16.54 16.70
C TRP A 125 2.92 15.24 17.46
N GLN A 126 3.16 14.10 16.82
CA GLN A 126 2.92 12.78 17.40
C GLN A 126 3.73 11.74 16.62
N LYS A 127 4.23 10.69 17.30
CA LYS A 127 4.87 9.56 16.64
C LYS A 127 3.81 8.68 15.96
N TRP A 128 4.03 8.43 14.67
CA TRP A 128 3.25 7.53 13.85
C TRP A 128 4.11 6.39 13.32
N ALA A 129 3.48 5.37 12.75
CA ALA A 129 4.22 4.27 12.13
C ALA A 129 4.83 4.68 10.79
N PHE A 130 5.92 4.04 10.44
CA PHE A 130 6.62 4.18 9.15
C PHE A 130 7.00 5.62 8.80
N GLU A 131 7.31 6.46 9.79
CA GLU A 131 7.86 7.78 9.55
C GLU A 131 9.32 7.68 9.07
N ASP A 132 9.65 8.35 7.96
CA ASP A 132 11.04 8.53 7.47
C ASP A 132 11.79 9.48 8.42
N THR A 133 12.22 8.95 9.58
CA THR A 133 12.97 9.70 10.59
C THR A 133 14.46 9.51 10.41
N GLN A 134 15.22 10.63 10.30
CA GLN A 134 16.67 10.61 10.40
C GLN A 134 17.09 10.25 11.82
N HIS A 135 17.79 9.14 11.99
CA HIS A 135 18.47 8.86 13.27
C HIS A 135 19.73 9.71 13.37
N GLU A 136 19.91 10.42 14.50
CA GLU A 136 21.01 11.39 14.70
C GLU A 136 22.43 10.75 14.64
N TYR A 137 22.53 9.42 14.71
CA TYR A 137 23.80 8.70 14.89
C TYR A 137 24.12 7.68 13.80
N ASP A 138 23.19 7.40 12.87
CA ASP A 138 23.39 6.44 11.79
C ASP A 138 23.43 7.15 10.43
N GLU A 139 24.13 6.53 9.47
CA GLU A 139 24.11 7.01 8.09
C GLU A 139 22.67 6.91 7.56
N TYR A 140 22.07 8.07 7.27
CA TYR A 140 20.69 8.12 6.79
C TYR A 140 20.58 7.46 5.42
N VAL A 141 19.72 6.46 5.32
CA VAL A 141 19.32 5.83 4.07
C VAL A 141 17.89 6.23 3.77
N CYS A 142 17.67 6.90 2.65
CA CYS A 142 16.33 7.28 2.24
C CYS A 142 15.51 6.02 1.90
N PRO A 143 14.36 5.79 2.54
CA PRO A 143 13.59 4.56 2.33
C PRO A 143 13.11 4.37 0.89
N TYR A 144 13.04 5.46 0.11
CA TYR A 144 12.59 5.42 -1.28
C TYR A 144 13.70 5.15 -2.30
N GLU A 145 14.98 5.21 -1.89
CA GLU A 145 16.14 5.11 -2.79
C GLU A 145 16.14 3.80 -3.58
N ASN A 146 15.69 2.72 -2.96
CA ASN A 146 15.71 1.38 -3.53
C ASN A 146 14.40 0.97 -4.23
N ILE A 147 13.47 1.90 -4.49
CA ILE A 147 12.26 1.59 -5.28
C ILE A 147 12.69 1.08 -6.67
N PRO A 148 12.36 -0.17 -7.04
CA PRO A 148 12.73 -0.74 -8.33
C PRO A 148 11.77 -0.31 -9.44
N ASP A 149 12.11 -0.64 -10.69
CA ASP A 149 11.15 -0.61 -11.79
C ASP A 149 10.04 -1.64 -11.55
N CYS A 150 8.80 -1.19 -11.59
CA CYS A 150 7.61 -2.03 -11.41
C CYS A 150 6.48 -1.61 -12.36
N ASP A 151 5.43 -2.41 -12.44
CA ASP A 151 4.24 -2.03 -13.20
C ASP A 151 3.28 -1.22 -12.32
N ILE A 152 3.09 -1.68 -11.10
CA ILE A 152 2.20 -1.07 -10.08
C ILE A 152 3.03 -0.71 -8.85
N LEU A 153 3.10 0.58 -8.56
CA LEU A 153 3.65 1.10 -7.31
C LEU A 153 2.51 1.36 -6.33
N ILE A 154 2.67 0.90 -5.09
CA ILE A 154 1.72 1.14 -4.01
C ILE A 154 2.49 1.79 -2.86
N THR A 155 2.14 3.02 -2.50
CA THR A 155 2.72 3.71 -1.34
C THR A 155 1.60 4.16 -0.42
N HIS A 156 1.89 4.32 0.88
CA HIS A 156 0.93 5.03 1.71
C HIS A 156 1.05 6.54 1.48
N GLU A 157 2.27 7.07 1.45
CA GLU A 157 2.54 8.49 1.23
C GLU A 157 2.11 8.97 -0.16
N ASN A 158 1.66 10.22 -0.20
CA ASN A 158 1.29 10.92 -1.42
C ASN A 158 2.53 11.60 -2.05
N PRO A 159 2.95 11.22 -3.26
CA PRO A 159 4.14 11.77 -3.90
C PRO A 159 4.05 13.30 -4.14
N ASN A 160 2.84 13.86 -4.24
CA ASN A 160 2.69 15.31 -4.45
C ASN A 160 3.05 16.15 -3.21
N TYR A 161 3.21 15.52 -2.05
CA TYR A 161 3.58 16.18 -0.79
C TYR A 161 4.91 15.70 -0.24
N ASN A 162 5.58 14.76 -0.93
CA ASN A 162 6.88 14.23 -0.54
C ASN A 162 7.85 14.24 -1.73
N GLU A 163 8.67 15.28 -1.79
CA GLU A 163 9.64 15.48 -2.88
C GLU A 163 10.66 14.34 -3.03
N LYS A 164 11.03 13.67 -1.92
CA LYS A 164 11.92 12.51 -1.96
C LYS A 164 11.23 11.34 -2.64
N LEU A 165 9.99 11.01 -2.22
CA LEU A 165 9.23 9.94 -2.85
C LEU A 165 9.02 10.22 -4.34
N GLU A 166 8.61 11.43 -4.71
CA GLU A 166 8.43 11.81 -6.11
C GLU A 166 9.72 11.63 -6.90
N HIS A 167 10.85 12.13 -6.37
CA HIS A 167 12.16 12.01 -7.01
C HIS A 167 12.56 10.56 -7.28
N TYR A 168 12.47 9.70 -6.27
CA TYR A 168 12.95 8.32 -6.37
C TYR A 168 12.02 7.38 -7.12
N CYS A 169 10.73 7.67 -7.19
CA CYS A 169 9.78 6.83 -7.93
C CYS A 169 9.53 7.30 -9.37
N PHE A 170 9.96 8.50 -9.73
CA PHE A 170 9.72 9.07 -11.06
C PHE A 170 10.19 8.16 -12.20
N GLY A 171 9.27 7.82 -13.09
CA GLY A 171 9.55 6.99 -14.27
C GLY A 171 9.71 5.49 -14.01
N LYS A 172 9.56 5.03 -12.75
CA LYS A 172 9.77 3.62 -12.37
C LYS A 172 8.49 2.77 -12.36
N TYR A 173 7.32 3.35 -12.63
CA TYR A 173 6.03 2.64 -12.59
C TYR A 173 5.14 2.98 -13.79
N LYS A 174 4.15 2.14 -14.06
CA LYS A 174 3.06 2.41 -15.00
C LYS A 174 1.85 3.02 -14.31
N HIS A 175 1.52 2.53 -13.10
CA HIS A 175 0.47 3.10 -12.25
C HIS A 175 0.97 3.20 -10.81
N HIS A 176 0.58 4.28 -10.13
CA HIS A 176 0.92 4.52 -8.73
C HIS A 176 -0.35 4.77 -7.92
N PHE A 177 -0.63 3.90 -6.94
CA PHE A 177 -1.74 4.02 -6.00
C PHE A 177 -1.20 4.45 -4.64
N PHE A 178 -1.84 5.46 -4.03
CA PHE A 178 -1.43 5.99 -2.73
C PHE A 178 -2.63 6.50 -1.93
N GLY A 179 -2.40 6.90 -0.66
CA GLY A 179 -3.38 7.42 0.26
C GLY A 179 -2.87 8.54 1.14
N HIS A 180 -3.02 8.39 2.46
CA HIS A 180 -2.54 9.26 3.54
C HIS A 180 -3.24 10.62 3.61
N TRP A 181 -3.46 11.28 2.49
CA TRP A 181 -4.14 12.59 2.42
C TRP A 181 -5.59 12.42 2.01
N HIS A 182 -6.51 12.65 2.96
CA HIS A 182 -7.93 12.41 2.77
C HIS A 182 -8.64 13.50 1.95
N ASN A 183 -8.01 14.64 1.67
CA ASN A 183 -8.66 15.82 1.12
C ASN A 183 -8.73 15.91 -0.41
N GLY A 184 -8.36 14.87 -1.14
CA GLY A 184 -8.42 14.95 -2.58
C GLY A 184 -8.37 13.63 -3.35
N ILE A 185 -9.24 13.49 -4.36
CA ILE A 185 -8.94 12.63 -5.48
C ILE A 185 -8.00 13.45 -6.37
N SER A 186 -6.70 13.30 -6.20
CA SER A 186 -5.76 13.88 -7.13
C SER A 186 -5.52 12.89 -8.25
N TYR A 187 -6.02 13.21 -9.43
CA TYR A 187 -5.49 12.63 -10.65
C TYR A 187 -4.26 13.48 -11.00
N GLY A 188 -3.11 13.11 -10.41
CA GLY A 188 -1.83 13.68 -10.77
C GLY A 188 -1.45 13.30 -12.21
N HIS A 189 -0.48 13.98 -12.75
CA HIS A 189 0.12 13.63 -14.02
C HIS A 189 0.57 12.16 -13.97
N LEU A 190 0.33 11.40 -15.04
CA LEU A 190 0.94 10.10 -15.29
C LEU A 190 0.44 8.93 -14.43
N ASN A 191 -0.87 8.63 -14.43
CA ASN A 191 -1.39 7.40 -13.81
C ASN A 191 -1.16 7.30 -12.29
N GLN A 192 -1.07 8.41 -11.57
CA GLN A 192 -1.05 8.52 -10.12
C GLN A 192 -2.48 8.67 -9.60
N CYS A 193 -2.88 7.86 -8.63
CA CYS A 193 -4.22 7.87 -8.07
C CYS A 193 -4.19 7.89 -6.55
N ASN A 194 -4.76 8.95 -5.93
CA ASN A 194 -5.13 8.90 -4.52
C ASN A 194 -6.34 7.98 -4.36
N CYS A 195 -6.19 6.94 -3.57
CA CYS A 195 -7.20 5.89 -3.37
C CYS A 195 -7.96 6.01 -2.05
N SER A 196 -7.77 7.12 -1.30
CA SER A 196 -8.41 7.34 0.00
C SER A 196 -9.93 7.30 -0.12
N ILE A 197 -10.55 6.42 0.67
CA ILE A 197 -12.00 6.26 0.72
C ILE A 197 -12.67 7.23 1.68
N LEU A 198 -11.89 7.88 2.56
CA LEU A 198 -12.40 8.78 3.59
C LEU A 198 -12.15 10.26 3.26
N THR A 199 -12.89 11.10 3.95
CA THR A 199 -12.66 12.55 4.04
C THR A 199 -11.78 12.85 5.25
N ASP A 200 -11.25 14.10 5.39
CA ASP A 200 -10.51 14.56 6.57
C ASP A 200 -11.27 14.43 7.89
N SER A 201 -12.57 14.31 7.84
CA SER A 201 -13.43 14.05 9.01
C SER A 201 -13.67 12.56 9.26
N TYR A 202 -12.93 11.69 8.61
CA TYR A 202 -13.06 10.22 8.70
C TYR A 202 -14.44 9.68 8.32
N ASN A 203 -15.17 10.40 7.46
CA ASN A 203 -16.41 9.92 6.91
C ASN A 203 -16.19 9.30 5.53
N ILE A 204 -16.94 8.24 5.23
CA ILE A 204 -16.96 7.68 3.86
C ILE A 204 -17.39 8.79 2.89
N ARG A 205 -16.68 8.91 1.77
CA ARG A 205 -17.05 9.87 0.73
C ARG A 205 -18.43 9.56 0.19
N GLU A 206 -19.30 10.57 0.05
CA GLU A 206 -20.69 10.44 -0.42
C GLU A 206 -20.82 9.69 -1.75
N ARG A 207 -19.79 9.76 -2.58
CA ARG A 207 -19.66 9.00 -3.83
C ARG A 207 -18.38 8.19 -3.78
N LEU A 208 -18.39 7.13 -2.95
CA LEU A 208 -17.26 6.21 -2.90
C LEU A 208 -17.01 5.67 -4.30
N LYS A 209 -15.92 6.13 -4.91
CA LYS A 209 -15.43 5.63 -6.19
C LYS A 209 -14.14 4.88 -5.94
N ILE A 210 -14.24 3.55 -5.89
CA ILE A 210 -13.04 2.71 -5.84
C ILE A 210 -12.30 2.86 -7.17
N VAL A 211 -11.02 3.19 -7.09
CA VAL A 211 -10.16 3.28 -8.28
C VAL A 211 -10.12 1.91 -8.95
N THR A 212 -10.40 1.88 -10.24
CA THR A 212 -10.40 0.64 -11.03
C THR A 212 -9.70 0.91 -12.36
N ILE A 213 -8.76 0.05 -12.69
CA ILE A 213 -8.05 0.07 -13.98
C ILE A 213 -8.13 -1.30 -14.65
N ASP A 214 -8.16 -1.30 -15.96
CA ASP A 214 -7.91 -2.48 -16.79
C ASP A 214 -6.45 -2.45 -17.22
N PHE A 215 -5.63 -3.26 -16.55
CA PHE A 215 -4.20 -3.34 -16.82
C PHE A 215 -3.94 -4.36 -17.92
N ASP A 216 -3.54 -3.87 -19.09
CA ASP A 216 -3.11 -4.71 -20.20
C ASP A 216 -1.62 -5.02 -20.05
N LEU A 217 -1.28 -6.30 -20.02
CA LEU A 217 0.08 -6.75 -20.23
C LEU A 217 0.43 -6.38 -21.68
N GLU A 218 1.09 -5.25 -21.89
CA GLU A 218 1.61 -4.90 -23.20
C GLU A 218 2.40 -6.11 -23.73
N LYS A 219 1.98 -6.64 -24.87
CA LYS A 219 2.83 -7.51 -25.66
C LYS A 219 4.14 -6.77 -25.79
N LYS A 220 5.24 -7.34 -25.26
CA LYS A 220 6.59 -6.79 -25.45
C LYS A 220 6.70 -6.48 -26.95
N SER A 221 6.65 -5.21 -27.29
CA SER A 221 6.96 -4.81 -28.66
C SER A 221 8.42 -5.16 -28.83
N ASP A 222 8.73 -6.12 -29.68
CA ASP A 222 10.07 -6.33 -30.23
C ASP A 222 10.47 -5.06 -30.99
N LYS A 223 10.81 -4.02 -30.27
CA LYS A 223 11.65 -2.94 -30.79
C LYS A 223 13.07 -3.41 -30.71
N SER A 224 13.46 -4.23 -31.69
CA SER A 224 14.84 -4.39 -32.08
C SER A 224 15.48 -3.01 -32.24
N ARG A 225 16.64 -2.86 -31.60
CA ARG A 225 17.53 -1.70 -31.67
C ARG A 225 18.14 -1.58 -33.06
N GLU A 226 17.36 -1.32 -34.10
CA GLU A 226 17.91 -1.16 -35.46
C GLU A 226 17.53 0.13 -36.20
N ASP A 227 16.73 1.03 -35.60
CA ASP A 227 16.32 2.28 -36.31
C ASP A 227 16.81 3.58 -35.61
N LEU A 228 18.07 3.59 -35.15
CA LEU A 228 18.75 4.85 -34.75
C LEU A 228 20.11 4.97 -35.40
N LEU A 229 20.15 4.84 -36.73
CA LEU A 229 21.24 5.29 -37.58
C LEU A 229 20.63 5.89 -38.86
N PHE A 230 20.24 7.18 -38.75
CA PHE A 230 20.32 8.17 -39.84
C PHE A 230 20.13 9.56 -39.26
#